data_7058c89ebe94417b3fd666befd0e439b
#
_entry.id   7058c89ebe94417b3fd666befd0e439b
#
_cell.length_a   1.000
_cell.length_b   1.000
_cell.length_c   1.000
_cell.angle_alpha   90.00
_cell.angle_beta   90.00
_cell.angle_gamma   90.00
#
_symmetry.space_group_name_H-M   'P 1'
#
loop_
_entity.id
_entity.type
_entity.pdbx_description
1 polymer ?
#
loop_
_entity_poly.entity_id
_entity_poly.type
_entity_poly.pdbx_seq_one_letter_code
_entity_poly.pdbx_strand_id
1 'polypeptide(L)'
;MEHYRMGSRMIRGVENVAVIDSFVVDKANFLEAYKIHEESGKIGLTGENDCTEFTNGMKDKKILSHRLPGTNQKVLYTSATLGGDWSVPEKVKGLEDLDTDLNYPFMNSDGITLYFAAKGEASLGGYDIFITRYDAEDGSYLKPDNMGFPFNSPFNDYMYAIDDFNDLGWFASDRYQPEGKVCVYVFAPNNSKRVYDYDTTDPALLTNVAMLNGIRHTWNDADKVRIAKQQLAQVMYGGNETQKKGDFRFVVDDNAIYHTLGDFRSADARKKFQLLQQKEKDLDTMIDALDRVRAKYASGNQSTKGQLTPGILDQEKRVKELREEIDRLTLDIRNTEIRKLKNP
;
A
#
# COMPACT_ATOMS: atom_id res chain seq x y z
N MET A 1 -15.55 9.36 -29.41
CA MET A 1 -15.13 8.07 -30.02
C MET A 1 -13.96 7.43 -29.29
N GLU A 2 -13.02 8.19 -28.76
CA GLU A 2 -11.81 7.70 -28.08
C GLU A 2 -12.12 7.03 -26.73
N HIS A 3 -12.92 7.66 -25.88
CA HIS A 3 -13.40 7.06 -24.62
C HIS A 3 -14.18 5.74 -24.83
N TYR A 4 -14.96 5.63 -25.90
CA TYR A 4 -15.64 4.37 -26.23
C TYR A 4 -14.64 3.25 -26.59
N ARG A 5 -13.59 3.58 -27.34
CA ARG A 5 -12.52 2.63 -27.68
C ARG A 5 -11.71 2.23 -26.45
N MET A 6 -11.47 3.17 -25.52
CA MET A 6 -10.78 2.92 -24.26
C MET A 6 -11.61 1.98 -23.38
N GLY A 7 -12.88 2.27 -23.15
CA GLY A 7 -13.79 1.38 -22.41
C GLY A 7 -13.88 -0.02 -23.00
N SER A 8 -13.92 -0.12 -24.35
CA SER A 8 -13.95 -1.41 -25.06
C SER A 8 -12.65 -2.22 -24.92
N ARG A 9 -11.51 -1.58 -24.65
CA ARG A 9 -10.26 -2.29 -24.29
C ARG A 9 -10.25 -2.68 -22.82
N MET A 10 -10.68 -1.77 -21.95
CA MET A 10 -10.67 -2.00 -20.49
C MET A 10 -11.60 -3.14 -20.08
N ILE A 11 -12.73 -3.35 -20.78
CA ILE A 11 -13.63 -4.46 -20.49
C ILE A 11 -12.98 -5.84 -20.65
N ARG A 12 -11.94 -5.96 -21.46
CA ARG A 12 -11.16 -7.19 -21.60
C ARG A 12 -10.21 -7.46 -20.44
N GLY A 13 -9.93 -6.45 -19.64
CA GLY A 13 -9.01 -6.50 -18.50
C GLY A 13 -9.70 -6.24 -17.16
N VAL A 14 -11.01 -6.52 -17.03
CA VAL A 14 -11.74 -6.35 -15.78
C VAL A 14 -11.08 -7.17 -14.69
N GLU A 15 -10.64 -6.49 -13.63
CA GLU A 15 -10.00 -7.18 -12.52
C GLU A 15 -11.02 -7.98 -11.70
N ASN A 16 -10.67 -9.23 -11.42
CA ASN A 16 -11.44 -10.11 -10.57
C ASN A 16 -11.08 -9.85 -9.10
N VAL A 17 -11.73 -8.87 -8.51
CA VAL A 17 -11.54 -8.45 -7.12
C VAL A 17 -12.88 -8.46 -6.39
N ALA A 18 -12.92 -8.91 -5.15
CA ALA A 18 -14.12 -8.95 -4.34
C ALA A 18 -14.34 -7.61 -3.63
N VAL A 19 -15.30 -6.81 -4.06
CA VAL A 19 -15.76 -5.61 -3.35
C VAL A 19 -16.72 -6.04 -2.25
N ILE A 20 -16.33 -5.87 -0.99
CA ILE A 20 -17.00 -6.46 0.17
C ILE A 20 -18.02 -5.55 0.83
N ASP A 21 -17.84 -4.22 0.69
CA ASP A 21 -18.75 -3.22 1.24
C ASP A 21 -18.67 -1.91 0.44
N SER A 22 -19.66 -1.06 0.63
CA SER A 22 -19.69 0.28 0.04
C SER A 22 -20.60 1.20 0.84
N PHE A 23 -20.22 2.46 0.98
CA PHE A 23 -21.00 3.47 1.69
C PHE A 23 -20.87 4.86 1.07
N VAL A 24 -21.98 5.59 1.05
CA VAL A 24 -22.04 6.91 0.45
C VAL A 24 -21.77 7.96 1.52
N VAL A 25 -20.84 8.86 1.21
CA VAL A 25 -20.41 9.94 2.10
C VAL A 25 -20.39 11.28 1.38
N ASP A 26 -20.26 12.37 2.13
CA ASP A 26 -20.03 13.69 1.56
C ASP A 26 -18.64 13.77 0.90
N LYS A 27 -18.60 14.28 -0.33
CA LYS A 27 -17.36 14.42 -1.09
C LYS A 27 -16.33 15.30 -0.37
N ALA A 28 -16.78 16.25 0.43
CA ALA A 28 -15.88 17.16 1.17
C ALA A 28 -15.00 16.44 2.21
N ASN A 29 -15.48 15.34 2.78
CA ASN A 29 -14.80 14.63 3.89
C ASN A 29 -14.65 13.12 3.64
N PHE A 30 -14.75 12.67 2.41
CA PHE A 30 -14.75 11.24 2.12
C PHE A 30 -13.44 10.52 2.56
N LEU A 31 -12.33 11.24 2.68
CA LEU A 31 -11.07 10.68 3.19
C LEU A 31 -11.17 10.21 4.64
N GLU A 32 -12.07 10.79 5.45
CA GLU A 32 -12.30 10.37 6.84
C GLU A 32 -12.93 8.97 6.94
N ALA A 33 -13.53 8.51 5.84
CA ALA A 33 -14.11 7.17 5.75
C ALA A 33 -13.07 6.06 5.61
N TYR A 34 -11.85 6.39 5.18
CA TYR A 34 -10.75 5.45 5.05
C TYR A 34 -10.19 5.11 6.43
N LYS A 35 -10.32 3.86 6.83
CA LYS A 35 -9.80 3.36 8.10
C LYS A 35 -8.54 2.54 7.82
N ILE A 36 -7.47 3.22 7.44
CA ILE A 36 -6.18 2.62 7.09
C ILE A 36 -5.33 2.55 8.35
N HIS A 37 -4.67 1.43 8.58
CA HIS A 37 -3.74 1.26 9.68
C HIS A 37 -2.54 2.21 9.54
N GLU A 38 -2.01 2.72 10.66
CA GLU A 38 -0.91 3.70 10.66
C GLU A 38 0.38 3.17 10.01
N GLU A 39 0.61 1.85 10.04
CA GLU A 39 1.74 1.21 9.37
C GLU A 39 1.61 1.21 7.85
N SER A 40 0.39 1.21 7.33
CA SER A 40 0.12 1.35 5.88
C SER A 40 0.19 2.80 5.41
N GLY A 41 0.26 3.76 6.36
CA GLY A 41 0.43 5.18 6.11
C GLY A 41 -0.79 6.02 6.49
N LYS A 42 -0.69 7.30 6.19
CA LYS A 42 -1.73 8.29 6.49
C LYS A 42 -2.06 9.11 5.26
N ILE A 43 -3.35 9.22 4.96
CA ILE A 43 -3.89 10.11 3.93
C ILE A 43 -4.51 11.35 4.59
N GLY A 44 -4.48 12.48 3.89
CA GLY A 44 -5.03 13.74 4.39
C GLY A 44 -5.18 14.78 3.31
N LEU A 45 -5.66 15.95 3.73
CA LEU A 45 -5.69 17.15 2.90
C LEU A 45 -4.41 17.96 3.17
N THR A 46 -3.87 18.57 2.12
CA THR A 46 -2.86 19.63 2.27
C THR A 46 -3.54 20.92 2.74
N GLY A 47 -2.77 21.95 3.04
CA GLY A 47 -3.34 23.29 3.34
C GLY A 47 -4.02 23.96 2.15
N GLU A 48 -3.97 23.38 0.94
CA GLU A 48 -4.64 23.86 -0.26
C GLU A 48 -5.94 23.11 -0.49
N ASN A 49 -6.99 23.83 -0.87
CA ASN A 49 -8.29 23.24 -1.20
C ASN A 49 -8.14 22.18 -2.30
N ASP A 50 -8.77 21.02 -2.11
CA ASP A 50 -8.82 19.88 -3.02
C ASP A 50 -7.47 19.20 -3.31
N CYS A 51 -6.39 19.56 -2.63
CA CYS A 51 -5.11 18.88 -2.72
C CYS A 51 -4.95 17.88 -1.57
N THR A 52 -4.44 16.68 -1.88
CA THR A 52 -4.30 15.61 -0.90
C THR A 52 -2.84 15.25 -0.69
N GLU A 53 -2.54 14.67 0.46
CA GLU A 53 -1.21 14.15 0.79
C GLU A 53 -1.29 12.74 1.35
N PHE A 54 -0.23 12.01 1.13
CA PHE A 54 0.05 10.72 1.75
C PHE A 54 1.38 10.79 2.51
N THR A 55 1.42 10.24 3.70
CA THR A 55 2.65 10.01 4.48
C THR A 55 2.75 8.51 4.74
N ASN A 56 3.90 7.90 4.44
CA ASN A 56 4.11 6.47 4.67
C ASN A 56 4.13 6.08 6.15
N GLY A 57 3.99 4.79 6.45
CA GLY A 57 3.94 4.28 7.82
C GLY A 57 5.21 4.56 8.64
N MET A 58 6.39 4.61 8.01
CA MET A 58 7.65 5.01 8.64
C MET A 58 7.74 6.51 8.95
N LYS A 59 6.82 7.32 8.43
CA LYS A 59 6.75 8.77 8.61
C LYS A 59 7.99 9.52 8.10
N ASP A 60 8.69 8.94 7.12
CA ASP A 60 9.92 9.49 6.53
C ASP A 60 9.77 9.93 5.08
N LYS A 61 8.64 9.61 4.43
CA LYS A 61 8.34 10.00 3.05
C LYS A 61 6.90 10.49 2.92
N LYS A 62 6.74 11.58 2.18
CA LYS A 62 5.47 12.19 1.82
C LYS A 62 5.35 12.30 0.31
N ILE A 63 4.14 12.11 -0.20
CA ILE A 63 3.75 12.49 -1.55
C ILE A 63 2.52 13.37 -1.43
N LEU A 64 2.55 14.53 -2.07
CA LEU A 64 1.49 15.51 -1.97
C LEU A 64 1.13 16.09 -3.33
N SER A 65 -0.13 16.40 -3.51
CA SER A 65 -0.61 17.18 -4.64
C SER A 65 -0.47 18.67 -4.32
N HIS A 66 -0.05 19.45 -5.28
CA HIS A 66 0.10 20.90 -5.17
C HIS A 66 -0.25 21.56 -6.50
N ARG A 67 -0.86 22.76 -6.44
CA ARG A 67 -1.20 23.52 -7.66
C ARG A 67 0.03 24.18 -8.24
N LEU A 68 0.17 24.12 -9.55
CA LEU A 68 1.19 24.90 -10.25
C LEU A 68 0.86 26.39 -10.15
N PRO A 69 1.83 27.25 -9.77
CA PRO A 69 1.60 28.69 -9.67
C PRO A 69 1.00 29.27 -10.95
N GLY A 70 -0.08 30.05 -10.80
CA GLY A 70 -0.78 30.70 -11.92
C GLY A 70 -1.68 29.80 -12.76
N THR A 71 -1.86 28.55 -12.36
CA THR A 71 -2.75 27.57 -13.01
C THR A 71 -3.67 26.89 -12.01
N ASN A 72 -4.66 26.15 -12.48
CA ASN A 72 -5.46 25.25 -11.66
C ASN A 72 -4.94 23.79 -11.70
N GLN A 73 -3.90 23.53 -12.47
CA GLN A 73 -3.33 22.20 -12.64
C GLN A 73 -2.65 21.74 -11.35
N LYS A 74 -2.95 20.53 -10.92
CA LYS A 74 -2.31 19.87 -9.79
C LYS A 74 -1.21 18.93 -10.28
N VAL A 75 -0.10 18.91 -9.56
CA VAL A 75 1.07 18.07 -9.83
C VAL A 75 1.51 17.40 -8.54
N LEU A 76 2.09 16.22 -8.64
CA LEU A 76 2.59 15.51 -7.46
C LEU A 76 4.02 15.95 -7.11
N TYR A 77 4.24 16.13 -5.82
CA TYR A 77 5.53 16.41 -5.22
C TYR A 77 5.87 15.34 -4.18
N THR A 78 7.14 15.09 -3.98
CA THR A 78 7.65 14.22 -2.92
C THR A 78 8.54 15.00 -1.97
N SER A 79 8.50 14.65 -0.70
CA SER A 79 9.36 15.17 0.36
C SER A 79 9.78 14.02 1.26
N ALA A 80 11.00 14.05 1.76
CA ALA A 80 11.53 13.08 2.69
C ALA A 80 12.09 13.76 3.93
N THR A 81 12.18 13.04 5.05
CA THR A 81 12.82 13.51 6.26
C THR A 81 13.93 12.57 6.69
N LEU A 82 15.02 13.17 7.16
CA LEU A 82 16.14 12.49 7.78
C LEU A 82 16.36 13.14 9.16
N GLY A 83 15.57 12.69 10.16
CA GLY A 83 15.77 13.12 11.55
C GLY A 83 14.97 14.33 12.01
N GLY A 84 13.84 14.64 11.38
CA GLY A 84 12.85 15.56 11.95
C GLY A 84 12.29 16.62 10.99
N ASP A 85 13.13 17.29 10.20
CA ASP A 85 12.65 18.30 9.26
C ASP A 85 12.41 17.70 7.86
N TRP A 86 11.30 18.07 7.25
CA TRP A 86 10.96 17.66 5.88
C TRP A 86 11.80 18.42 4.86
N SER A 87 12.30 17.73 3.85
CA SER A 87 12.95 18.38 2.71
C SER A 87 11.99 19.32 1.99
N VAL A 88 12.55 20.26 1.22
CA VAL A 88 11.75 21.03 0.27
C VAL A 88 11.09 20.08 -0.71
N PRO A 89 9.77 20.16 -0.95
CA PRO A 89 9.09 19.28 -1.90
C PRO A 89 9.64 19.42 -3.32
N GLU A 90 9.95 18.30 -3.93
CA GLU A 90 10.40 18.21 -5.33
C GLU A 90 9.32 17.55 -6.19
N LYS A 91 9.19 17.95 -7.46
CA LYS A 91 8.26 17.29 -8.38
C LYS A 91 8.60 15.81 -8.51
N VAL A 92 7.56 14.98 -8.49
CA VAL A 92 7.69 13.54 -8.77
C VAL A 92 8.11 13.38 -10.23
N LYS A 93 9.28 12.76 -10.46
CA LYS A 93 9.84 12.52 -11.79
C LYS A 93 9.19 11.31 -12.46
N GLY A 94 9.08 11.35 -13.79
CA GLY A 94 8.48 10.27 -14.60
C GLY A 94 6.98 10.44 -14.83
N LEU A 95 6.38 11.53 -14.31
CA LEU A 95 4.96 11.84 -14.51
C LEU A 95 4.74 13.10 -15.38
N GLU A 96 5.80 13.64 -15.97
CA GLU A 96 5.78 14.90 -16.74
C GLU A 96 4.94 14.81 -18.02
N ASP A 97 4.93 13.63 -18.66
CA ASP A 97 4.17 13.38 -19.89
C ASP A 97 2.65 13.28 -19.65
N LEU A 98 2.24 13.21 -18.39
CA LEU A 98 0.85 13.35 -18.02
C LEU A 98 0.52 14.86 -17.92
N ASP A 99 0.30 15.52 -19.04
CA ASP A 99 -0.19 16.92 -19.08
C ASP A 99 -1.65 16.98 -18.58
N THR A 100 -1.81 16.76 -17.27
CA THR A 100 -3.10 16.46 -16.64
C THR A 100 -3.10 16.90 -15.18
N ASP A 101 -4.25 16.82 -14.55
CA ASP A 101 -4.48 17.16 -13.15
C ASP A 101 -4.24 15.91 -12.26
N LEU A 102 -3.19 15.93 -11.43
CA LEU A 102 -2.75 14.80 -10.61
C LEU A 102 -3.11 15.02 -9.14
N ASN A 103 -3.81 14.06 -8.52
CA ASN A 103 -4.22 14.16 -7.11
C ASN A 103 -4.33 12.76 -6.46
N TYR A 104 -4.66 12.71 -5.19
CA TYR A 104 -4.94 11.48 -4.44
C TYR A 104 -3.80 10.44 -4.46
N PRO A 105 -2.55 10.85 -4.15
CA PRO A 105 -1.43 9.92 -4.11
C PRO A 105 -1.56 8.94 -2.93
N PHE A 106 -1.18 7.69 -3.18
CA PHE A 106 -0.99 6.66 -2.18
C PHE A 106 0.19 5.77 -2.57
N MET A 107 1.21 5.68 -1.73
CA MET A 107 2.33 4.78 -1.94
C MET A 107 2.12 3.51 -1.12
N ASN A 108 2.24 2.36 -1.79
CA ASN A 108 2.15 1.08 -1.14
C ASN A 108 3.28 0.86 -0.12
N SER A 109 3.09 -0.06 0.82
CA SER A 109 4.08 -0.40 1.86
C SER A 109 5.40 -0.94 1.31
N ASP A 110 5.42 -1.39 0.03
CA ASP A 110 6.65 -1.78 -0.67
C ASP A 110 7.60 -0.60 -0.93
N GLY A 111 7.13 0.65 -0.75
CA GLY A 111 7.89 1.88 -1.00
C GLY A 111 8.20 2.18 -2.47
N ILE A 112 7.71 1.36 -3.40
CA ILE A 112 8.00 1.39 -4.84
C ILE A 112 6.74 1.71 -5.65
N THR A 113 5.60 1.10 -5.28
CA THR A 113 4.34 1.23 -6.03
C THR A 113 3.59 2.49 -5.59
N LEU A 114 3.28 3.35 -6.54
CA LEU A 114 2.51 4.58 -6.33
C LEU A 114 1.18 4.49 -7.09
N TYR A 115 0.10 4.71 -6.36
CA TYR A 115 -1.23 4.96 -6.91
C TYR A 115 -1.55 6.43 -6.82
N PHE A 116 -2.26 6.95 -7.81
CA PHE A 116 -2.74 8.33 -7.82
C PHE A 116 -3.92 8.46 -8.78
N ALA A 117 -4.69 9.54 -8.67
CA ALA A 117 -5.72 9.84 -9.64
C ALA A 117 -5.26 10.94 -10.60
N ALA A 118 -5.58 10.75 -11.87
CA ALA A 118 -5.27 11.71 -12.93
C ALA A 118 -6.51 12.01 -13.77
N LYS A 119 -6.63 13.27 -14.21
CA LYS A 119 -7.71 13.72 -15.11
C LYS A 119 -7.11 14.26 -16.40
N GLY A 120 -7.19 13.49 -17.47
CA GLY A 120 -6.62 13.87 -18.78
C GLY A 120 -7.03 12.91 -19.89
N GLU A 121 -6.32 12.94 -21.00
CA GLU A 121 -6.64 12.14 -22.21
C GLU A 121 -6.56 10.63 -21.98
N ALA A 122 -5.74 10.19 -21.01
CA ALA A 122 -5.60 8.79 -20.64
C ALA A 122 -6.68 8.31 -19.64
N SER A 123 -7.60 9.18 -19.21
CA SER A 123 -8.71 8.86 -18.32
C SER A 123 -9.94 8.46 -19.11
N LEU A 124 -10.68 7.46 -18.61
CA LEU A 124 -11.95 7.01 -19.20
C LEU A 124 -13.09 8.00 -18.89
N GLY A 125 -13.06 8.57 -17.69
CA GLY A 125 -14.05 9.54 -17.21
C GLY A 125 -13.43 10.90 -16.88
N GLY A 126 -13.63 11.34 -15.64
CA GLY A 126 -12.96 12.50 -15.08
C GLY A 126 -11.60 12.12 -14.51
N TYR A 127 -11.48 12.03 -13.18
CA TYR A 127 -10.34 11.39 -12.55
C TYR A 127 -10.41 9.88 -12.72
N ASP A 128 -9.33 9.26 -13.15
CA ASP A 128 -9.12 7.82 -13.13
C ASP A 128 -7.92 7.49 -12.22
N ILE A 129 -7.92 6.30 -11.63
CA ILE A 129 -6.83 5.78 -10.82
C ILE A 129 -5.76 5.17 -11.71
N PHE A 130 -4.51 5.57 -11.48
CA PHE A 130 -3.33 5.08 -12.16
C PHE A 130 -2.39 4.41 -11.17
N ILE A 131 -1.59 3.49 -11.67
CA ILE A 131 -0.53 2.79 -10.95
C ILE A 131 0.80 3.00 -11.68
N THR A 132 1.87 3.24 -10.92
CA THR A 132 3.23 3.27 -11.44
C THR A 132 4.20 2.67 -10.43
N ARG A 133 5.44 2.44 -10.84
CA ARG A 133 6.52 1.91 -10.00
C ARG A 133 7.75 2.79 -10.11
N TYR A 134 8.40 2.97 -8.97
CA TYR A 134 9.66 3.69 -8.91
C TYR A 134 10.80 2.83 -9.45
N ASP A 135 11.55 3.40 -10.38
CA ASP A 135 12.81 2.84 -10.89
C ASP A 135 13.98 3.49 -10.17
N ALA A 136 14.68 2.71 -9.37
CA ALA A 136 15.81 3.18 -8.58
C ALA A 136 17.07 3.47 -9.44
N GLU A 137 17.17 2.88 -10.65
CA GLU A 137 18.29 3.13 -11.56
C GLU A 137 18.18 4.51 -12.19
N ASP A 138 16.99 4.87 -12.64
CA ASP A 138 16.71 6.17 -13.25
C ASP A 138 16.33 7.27 -12.24
N GLY A 139 15.97 6.88 -11.00
CA GLY A 139 15.52 7.79 -9.97
C GLY A 139 14.19 8.47 -10.31
N SER A 140 13.32 7.79 -11.06
CA SER A 140 12.03 8.27 -11.54
C SER A 140 10.96 7.18 -11.53
N TYR A 141 9.69 7.56 -11.64
CA TYR A 141 8.62 6.59 -11.81
C TYR A 141 8.51 6.17 -13.30
N LEU A 142 8.15 4.90 -13.49
CA LEU A 142 7.85 4.37 -14.83
C LEU A 142 6.57 5.01 -15.38
N LYS A 143 6.33 4.84 -16.70
CA LYS A 143 5.08 5.29 -17.32
C LYS A 143 3.89 4.69 -16.59
N PRO A 144 2.93 5.51 -16.11
CA PRO A 144 1.77 5.02 -15.39
C PRO A 144 0.81 4.25 -16.29
N ASP A 145 0.23 3.20 -15.72
CA ASP A 145 -0.86 2.43 -16.32
C ASP A 145 -2.19 2.78 -15.67
N ASN A 146 -3.24 2.99 -16.49
CA ASN A 146 -4.61 3.13 -16.02
C ASN A 146 -5.08 1.78 -15.43
N MET A 147 -5.59 1.77 -14.21
CA MET A 147 -5.97 0.54 -13.52
C MET A 147 -7.15 -0.19 -14.18
N GLY A 148 -8.00 0.53 -14.90
CA GLY A 148 -9.14 -0.04 -15.59
C GLY A 148 -10.27 -0.46 -14.65
N PHE A 149 -11.18 -1.30 -15.17
CA PHE A 149 -12.32 -1.80 -14.40
C PHE A 149 -11.93 -2.85 -13.36
N PRO A 150 -12.61 -2.89 -12.20
CA PRO A 150 -13.77 -2.08 -11.79
C PRO A 150 -13.40 -0.76 -11.10
N PHE A 151 -12.10 -0.47 -10.90
CA PHE A 151 -11.66 0.70 -10.15
C PHE A 151 -11.99 1.99 -10.86
N ASN A 152 -11.75 2.07 -12.16
CA ASN A 152 -12.08 3.21 -12.99
C ASN A 152 -13.46 3.05 -13.67
N SER A 153 -14.04 4.17 -14.04
CA SER A 153 -15.38 4.25 -14.62
C SER A 153 -15.52 5.50 -15.51
N PRO A 154 -16.62 5.67 -16.27
CA PRO A 154 -16.88 6.93 -16.98
C PRO A 154 -17.18 8.14 -16.09
N PHE A 155 -17.01 8.02 -14.78
CA PHE A 155 -17.20 9.06 -13.77
C PHE A 155 -15.83 9.51 -13.22
N ASN A 156 -15.80 10.06 -12.01
CA ASN A 156 -14.54 10.31 -11.32
C ASN A 156 -14.28 9.21 -10.31
N ASP A 157 -13.07 8.71 -10.33
CA ASP A 157 -12.59 7.67 -9.42
C ASP A 157 -11.37 8.19 -8.67
N TYR A 158 -11.37 8.04 -7.34
CA TYR A 158 -10.47 8.75 -6.44
C TYR A 158 -9.77 7.80 -5.48
N MET A 159 -8.65 8.23 -4.94
CA MET A 159 -8.00 7.74 -3.73
C MET A 159 -8.02 6.21 -3.58
N TYR A 160 -7.20 5.54 -4.36
CA TYR A 160 -6.96 4.11 -4.18
C TYR A 160 -5.92 3.89 -3.07
N ALA A 161 -6.24 3.04 -2.11
CA ALA A 161 -5.36 2.77 -1.00
C ALA A 161 -5.40 1.28 -0.63
N ILE A 162 -4.27 0.72 -0.28
CA ILE A 162 -4.13 -0.65 0.23
C ILE A 162 -3.67 -0.60 1.68
N ASP A 163 -4.44 -1.21 2.55
CA ASP A 163 -4.09 -1.44 3.93
C ASP A 163 -3.56 -2.87 4.08
N ASP A 164 -2.26 -3.04 3.85
CA ASP A 164 -1.60 -4.36 3.93
C ASP A 164 -1.67 -4.96 5.33
N PHE A 165 -1.83 -4.13 6.36
CA PHE A 165 -1.95 -4.60 7.74
C PHE A 165 -3.28 -5.34 7.99
N ASN A 166 -4.36 -4.85 7.40
CA ASN A 166 -5.70 -5.41 7.56
C ASN A 166 -6.16 -6.23 6.35
N ASP A 167 -5.33 -6.41 5.32
CA ASP A 167 -5.66 -7.05 4.04
C ASP A 167 -6.93 -6.44 3.40
N LEU A 168 -7.05 -5.11 3.43
CA LEU A 168 -8.18 -4.36 2.88
C LEU A 168 -7.71 -3.33 1.87
N GLY A 169 -8.49 -3.17 0.80
CA GLY A 169 -8.31 -2.10 -0.15
C GLY A 169 -9.50 -1.14 -0.13
N TRP A 170 -9.25 0.10 -0.50
CA TRP A 170 -10.21 1.19 -0.47
C TRP A 170 -10.10 2.01 -1.75
N PHE A 171 -11.20 2.42 -2.32
CA PHE A 171 -11.25 3.47 -3.34
C PHE A 171 -12.59 4.19 -3.29
N ALA A 172 -12.66 5.38 -3.85
CA ALA A 172 -13.89 6.15 -3.92
C ALA A 172 -14.26 6.49 -5.37
N SER A 173 -15.54 6.62 -5.63
CA SER A 173 -16.07 6.99 -6.94
C SER A 173 -17.34 7.82 -6.79
N ASP A 174 -17.55 8.78 -7.67
CA ASP A 174 -18.85 9.48 -7.74
C ASP A 174 -19.83 8.83 -8.74
N ARG A 175 -19.48 7.61 -9.24
CA ARG A 175 -20.40 6.83 -10.10
C ARG A 175 -21.75 6.66 -9.43
N TYR A 176 -22.81 6.98 -10.17
CA TYR A 176 -24.20 6.87 -9.71
C TYR A 176 -24.57 7.70 -8.48
N GLN A 177 -23.71 8.65 -8.08
CA GLN A 177 -24.00 9.49 -6.92
C GLN A 177 -24.50 10.87 -7.33
N PRO A 178 -25.36 11.48 -6.51
CA PRO A 178 -25.74 12.88 -6.70
C PRO A 178 -24.54 13.79 -6.47
N GLU A 179 -24.62 15.01 -7.00
CA GLU A 179 -23.58 16.03 -6.79
C GLU A 179 -23.28 16.22 -5.29
N GLY A 180 -22.00 16.34 -4.96
CA GLY A 180 -21.53 16.48 -3.58
C GLY A 180 -21.43 15.18 -2.79
N LYS A 181 -21.74 14.02 -3.38
CA LYS A 181 -21.60 12.70 -2.76
C LYS A 181 -20.61 11.84 -3.52
N VAL A 182 -19.98 10.92 -2.80
CA VAL A 182 -19.15 9.83 -3.36
C VAL A 182 -19.46 8.53 -2.64
N CYS A 183 -19.27 7.43 -3.33
CA CYS A 183 -19.30 6.10 -2.75
C CYS A 183 -17.88 5.64 -2.47
N VAL A 184 -17.60 5.28 -1.23
CA VAL A 184 -16.35 4.62 -0.83
C VAL A 184 -16.59 3.12 -0.88
N TYR A 185 -15.78 2.43 -1.65
CA TYR A 185 -15.79 0.97 -1.80
C TYR A 185 -14.66 0.35 -1.00
N VAL A 186 -14.95 -0.76 -0.35
CA VAL A 186 -13.96 -1.58 0.36
C VAL A 186 -13.86 -2.92 -0.36
N PHE A 187 -12.65 -3.38 -0.62
CA PHE A 187 -12.41 -4.63 -1.32
C PHE A 187 -11.33 -5.49 -0.67
N ALA A 188 -11.35 -6.79 -0.97
CA ALA A 188 -10.31 -7.71 -0.58
C ALA A 188 -9.22 -7.74 -1.66
N PRO A 189 -8.01 -7.21 -1.43
CA PRO A 189 -6.96 -7.14 -2.44
C PRO A 189 -6.52 -8.54 -2.89
N ASN A 190 -5.95 -8.61 -4.08
CA ASN A 190 -5.31 -9.81 -4.60
C ASN A 190 -3.78 -9.65 -4.47
N ASN A 191 -3.07 -10.71 -4.13
CA ASN A 191 -1.59 -10.73 -4.12
C ASN A 191 -0.98 -10.51 -5.51
N SER A 192 -1.76 -10.79 -6.56
CA SER A 192 -1.42 -10.54 -7.96
C SER A 192 -2.68 -10.21 -8.74
N LYS A 193 -2.54 -9.36 -9.77
CA LYS A 193 -3.68 -9.00 -10.63
C LYS A 193 -4.30 -10.24 -11.25
N ARG A 194 -5.58 -10.45 -11.01
CA ARG A 194 -6.41 -11.50 -11.64
C ARG A 194 -7.46 -10.80 -12.48
N VAL A 195 -7.69 -11.28 -13.68
CA VAL A 195 -8.71 -10.73 -14.59
C VAL A 195 -9.76 -11.80 -14.89
N TYR A 196 -10.97 -11.35 -15.21
CA TYR A 196 -11.97 -12.23 -15.76
C TYR A 196 -11.55 -12.68 -17.17
N ASP A 197 -11.81 -13.94 -17.50
CA ASP A 197 -11.65 -14.39 -18.88
C ASP A 197 -12.78 -13.80 -19.73
N TYR A 198 -12.43 -12.88 -20.61
CA TYR A 198 -13.37 -12.13 -21.45
C TYR A 198 -14.15 -13.06 -22.39
N ASP A 199 -13.52 -14.12 -22.89
CA ASP A 199 -14.12 -15.00 -23.91
C ASP A 199 -15.08 -16.04 -23.31
N THR A 200 -14.93 -16.37 -22.02
CA THR A 200 -15.74 -17.38 -21.33
C THR A 200 -16.70 -16.81 -20.29
N THR A 201 -16.49 -15.56 -19.82
CA THR A 201 -17.37 -14.93 -18.83
C THR A 201 -18.63 -14.39 -19.50
N ASP A 202 -19.79 -14.59 -18.86
CA ASP A 202 -21.05 -14.00 -19.31
C ASP A 202 -20.90 -12.48 -19.47
N PRO A 203 -21.20 -11.90 -20.66
CA PRO A 203 -21.06 -10.46 -20.90
C PRO A 203 -21.89 -9.59 -19.96
N ALA A 204 -23.05 -10.06 -19.49
CA ALA A 204 -23.87 -9.32 -18.53
C ALA A 204 -23.19 -9.29 -17.14
N LEU A 205 -22.62 -10.41 -16.69
CA LEU A 205 -21.84 -10.46 -15.45
C LEU A 205 -20.62 -9.56 -15.57
N LEU A 206 -19.87 -9.62 -16.67
CA LEU A 206 -18.67 -8.83 -16.91
C LEU A 206 -18.98 -7.32 -16.84
N THR A 207 -20.09 -6.90 -17.47
CA THR A 207 -20.57 -5.52 -17.42
C THR A 207 -20.96 -5.09 -16.01
N ASN A 208 -21.68 -5.94 -15.27
CA ASN A 208 -22.11 -5.65 -13.91
C ASN A 208 -20.91 -5.51 -12.95
N VAL A 209 -19.89 -6.36 -13.12
CA VAL A 209 -18.65 -6.27 -12.33
C VAL A 209 -17.86 -5.02 -12.71
N ALA A 210 -17.64 -4.77 -14.01
CA ALA A 210 -16.88 -3.62 -14.50
C ALA A 210 -17.45 -2.30 -13.99
N MET A 211 -18.77 -2.17 -14.03
CA MET A 211 -19.49 -0.94 -13.64
C MET A 211 -19.89 -0.90 -12.16
N LEU A 212 -19.68 -1.98 -11.42
CA LEU A 212 -20.15 -2.15 -10.03
C LEU A 212 -21.65 -1.84 -9.87
N ASN A 213 -22.47 -2.36 -10.79
CA ASN A 213 -23.94 -2.25 -10.69
C ASN A 213 -24.53 -2.93 -9.45
N GLY A 214 -23.69 -3.65 -8.71
CA GLY A 214 -23.93 -4.24 -7.41
C GLY A 214 -22.70 -5.00 -6.97
N ILE A 215 -22.18 -4.72 -5.79
CA ILE A 215 -20.96 -5.33 -5.28
C ILE A 215 -21.04 -6.86 -5.20
N ARG A 216 -22.25 -7.42 -5.03
CA ARG A 216 -22.45 -8.88 -4.97
C ARG A 216 -22.05 -9.61 -6.25
N HIS A 217 -22.04 -8.94 -7.40
CA HIS A 217 -21.58 -9.52 -8.67
C HIS A 217 -20.08 -9.85 -8.65
N THR A 218 -19.31 -9.25 -7.71
CA THR A 218 -17.88 -9.49 -7.55
C THR A 218 -17.57 -10.65 -6.58
N TRP A 219 -18.58 -11.30 -5.97
CA TRP A 219 -18.39 -12.30 -4.91
C TRP A 219 -18.28 -13.72 -5.48
N ASN A 220 -17.16 -14.03 -6.09
CA ASN A 220 -16.91 -15.37 -6.67
C ASN A 220 -16.24 -16.32 -5.68
N ASP A 221 -15.67 -15.79 -4.57
CA ASP A 221 -15.03 -16.54 -3.50
C ASP A 221 -15.70 -16.15 -2.17
N ALA A 222 -16.61 -17.01 -1.71
CA ALA A 222 -17.40 -16.77 -0.52
C ALA A 222 -16.54 -16.71 0.76
N ASP A 223 -15.46 -17.50 0.83
CA ASP A 223 -14.56 -17.52 1.98
C ASP A 223 -13.72 -16.26 2.04
N LYS A 224 -13.18 -15.81 0.90
CA LYS A 224 -12.46 -14.54 0.83
C LYS A 224 -13.34 -13.37 1.24
N VAL A 225 -14.58 -13.31 0.74
CA VAL A 225 -15.55 -12.26 1.11
C VAL A 225 -15.87 -12.30 2.60
N ARG A 226 -16.08 -13.50 3.17
CA ARG A 226 -16.38 -13.66 4.60
C ARG A 226 -15.24 -13.19 5.47
N ILE A 227 -14.00 -13.59 5.15
CA ILE A 227 -12.80 -13.19 5.90
C ILE A 227 -12.61 -11.67 5.83
N ALA A 228 -12.65 -11.09 4.64
CA ALA A 228 -12.46 -9.65 4.47
C ALA A 228 -13.56 -8.82 5.16
N LYS A 229 -14.81 -9.30 5.20
CA LYS A 229 -15.89 -8.66 5.98
C LYS A 229 -15.64 -8.72 7.49
N GLN A 230 -15.07 -9.80 7.99
CA GLN A 230 -14.68 -9.89 9.40
C GLN A 230 -13.55 -8.90 9.72
N GLN A 231 -12.55 -8.79 8.85
CA GLN A 231 -11.48 -7.80 8.96
C GLN A 231 -12.03 -6.38 8.96
N LEU A 232 -12.91 -6.05 7.99
CA LEU A 232 -13.56 -4.75 7.94
C LEU A 232 -14.36 -4.44 9.21
N ALA A 233 -15.13 -5.39 9.73
CA ALA A 233 -15.88 -5.21 10.97
C ALA A 233 -14.96 -4.91 12.17
N GLN A 234 -13.80 -5.55 12.24
CA GLN A 234 -12.78 -5.25 13.26
C GLN A 234 -12.24 -3.82 13.12
N VAL A 235 -11.94 -3.39 11.89
CA VAL A 235 -11.44 -2.04 11.61
C VAL A 235 -12.48 -0.96 11.91
N MET A 236 -13.75 -1.21 11.55
CA MET A 236 -14.82 -0.21 11.69
C MET A 236 -15.40 -0.10 13.10
N TYR A 237 -15.52 -1.22 13.81
CA TYR A 237 -16.27 -1.31 15.07
C TYR A 237 -15.44 -1.77 16.27
N GLY A 238 -14.21 -2.28 16.04
CA GLY A 238 -13.32 -2.77 17.11
C GLY A 238 -12.73 -1.67 18.00
N GLY A 239 -13.08 -0.42 17.78
CA GLY A 239 -12.50 0.74 18.49
C GLY A 239 -12.87 0.91 19.97
N ASN A 240 -13.63 -0.03 20.61
CA ASN A 240 -13.97 0.02 22.04
C ASN A 240 -13.72 -1.27 22.84
N GLU A 241 -13.28 -2.32 22.19
CA GLU A 241 -12.57 -3.37 22.92
C GLU A 241 -11.09 -3.15 22.61
N THR A 242 -10.30 -2.92 23.65
CA THR A 242 -8.87 -3.08 23.59
C THR A 242 -8.58 -4.23 22.62
N GLN A 243 -8.26 -3.90 21.35
CA GLN A 243 -7.57 -4.86 20.53
C GLN A 243 -6.47 -5.37 21.44
N LYS A 244 -6.52 -6.64 21.77
CA LYS A 244 -5.27 -7.33 22.04
C LYS A 244 -4.50 -7.08 20.76
N LYS A 245 -3.68 -6.01 20.76
CA LYS A 245 -2.59 -5.83 19.80
C LYS A 245 -1.99 -7.21 19.73
N GLY A 246 -2.16 -7.87 18.61
CA GLY A 246 -1.34 -9.04 18.39
C GLY A 246 0.05 -8.48 18.55
N ASP A 247 0.84 -8.99 19.47
CA ASP A 247 2.14 -8.44 19.82
C ASP A 247 3.06 -8.36 18.59
N PHE A 248 2.62 -8.95 17.46
CA PHE A 248 3.38 -9.07 16.22
C PHE A 248 2.49 -9.60 15.06
N ARG A 249 3.02 -9.57 13.83
CA ARG A 249 2.51 -10.27 12.65
C ARG A 249 3.57 -11.24 12.14
N PHE A 250 3.29 -12.54 12.18
CA PHE A 250 4.19 -13.58 11.70
C PHE A 250 3.50 -14.48 10.68
N VAL A 251 3.93 -14.40 9.42
CA VAL A 251 3.37 -15.21 8.34
C VAL A 251 4.03 -16.60 8.37
N VAL A 252 3.21 -17.61 8.62
CA VAL A 252 3.64 -19.02 8.62
C VAL A 252 3.58 -19.59 7.20
N ASP A 253 2.42 -19.46 6.54
CA ASP A 253 2.19 -19.77 5.13
C ASP A 253 1.07 -18.89 4.57
N ASP A 254 0.65 -19.13 3.31
CA ASP A 254 -0.38 -18.35 2.62
C ASP A 254 -1.75 -18.36 3.31
N ASN A 255 -1.98 -19.28 4.25
CA ASN A 255 -3.26 -19.49 4.94
C ASN A 255 -3.16 -19.27 6.47
N ALA A 256 -1.96 -19.06 7.02
CA ALA A 256 -1.75 -18.97 8.45
C ALA A 256 -0.84 -17.78 8.81
N ILE A 257 -1.45 -16.77 9.44
CA ILE A 257 -0.76 -15.60 9.98
C ILE A 257 -1.00 -15.59 11.50
N TYR A 258 0.07 -15.46 12.27
CA TYR A 258 0.03 -15.42 13.73
C TYR A 258 0.23 -14.00 14.23
N HIS A 259 -0.57 -13.62 15.23
CA HIS A 259 -0.57 -12.30 15.85
C HIS A 259 -0.21 -12.34 17.33
N THR A 260 -0.33 -13.51 17.96
CA THR A 260 -0.02 -13.71 19.38
C THR A 260 0.83 -14.97 19.59
N LEU A 261 1.57 -15.02 20.69
CA LEU A 261 2.29 -16.24 21.09
C LEU A 261 1.36 -17.43 21.31
N GLY A 262 0.07 -17.19 21.53
CA GLY A 262 -0.96 -18.22 21.68
C GLY A 262 -1.32 -18.92 20.36
N ASP A 263 -1.06 -18.31 19.23
CA ASP A 263 -1.40 -18.85 17.90
C ASP A 263 -0.46 -20.00 17.51
N PHE A 264 0.77 -20.03 18.08
CA PHE A 264 1.72 -21.08 17.79
C PHE A 264 1.24 -22.45 18.31
N ARG A 265 1.19 -23.41 17.39
CA ARG A 265 0.84 -24.82 17.67
C ARG A 265 2.00 -25.59 18.27
N SER A 266 3.22 -25.20 17.98
CA SER A 266 4.46 -25.80 18.47
C SER A 266 5.05 -24.95 19.61
N ALA A 267 5.29 -25.55 20.78
CA ALA A 267 5.99 -24.90 21.88
C ALA A 267 7.46 -24.56 21.52
N ASP A 268 8.08 -25.36 20.63
CA ASP A 268 9.43 -25.11 20.11
C ASP A 268 9.45 -23.91 19.17
N ALA A 269 8.52 -23.84 18.21
CA ALA A 269 8.37 -22.70 17.32
C ALA A 269 8.09 -21.40 18.09
N ARG A 270 7.24 -21.44 19.10
CA ARG A 270 6.97 -20.30 20.00
C ARG A 270 8.24 -19.78 20.68
N LYS A 271 9.06 -20.67 21.24
CA LYS A 271 10.35 -20.28 21.87
C LYS A 271 11.31 -19.68 20.84
N LYS A 272 11.42 -20.31 19.69
CA LYS A 272 12.24 -19.79 18.58
C LYS A 272 11.77 -18.43 18.10
N PHE A 273 10.47 -18.19 18.07
CA PHE A 273 9.91 -16.88 17.70
C PHE A 273 10.26 -15.78 18.72
N GLN A 274 10.22 -16.09 20.03
CA GLN A 274 10.69 -15.13 21.03
C GLN A 274 12.21 -14.82 20.88
N LEU A 275 13.01 -15.81 20.50
CA LEU A 275 14.41 -15.59 20.16
C LEU A 275 14.56 -14.75 18.89
N LEU A 276 13.72 -14.97 17.89
CA LEU A 276 13.66 -14.17 16.67
C LEU A 276 13.44 -12.69 17.00
N GLN A 277 12.40 -12.36 17.76
CA GLN A 277 12.10 -10.99 18.17
C GLN A 277 13.28 -10.33 18.92
N GLN A 278 14.01 -11.10 19.76
CA GLN A 278 15.19 -10.54 20.44
C GLN A 278 16.32 -10.24 19.43
N LYS A 279 16.55 -11.14 18.46
CA LYS A 279 17.58 -10.94 17.42
C LYS A 279 17.25 -9.77 16.47
N GLU A 280 15.99 -9.54 16.16
CA GLU A 280 15.52 -8.39 15.39
C GLU A 280 15.85 -7.08 16.14
N LYS A 281 15.55 -6.99 17.45
CA LYS A 281 15.94 -5.83 18.28
C LYS A 281 17.47 -5.63 18.36
N ASP A 282 18.22 -6.72 18.47
CA ASP A 282 19.66 -6.66 18.49
C ASP A 282 20.20 -6.14 17.12
N LEU A 283 19.58 -6.58 16.02
CA LEU A 283 19.90 -6.12 14.68
C LEU A 283 19.64 -4.61 14.52
N ASP A 284 18.48 -4.11 14.94
CA ASP A 284 18.16 -2.68 14.90
C ASP A 284 19.17 -1.86 15.69
N THR A 285 19.51 -2.32 16.91
CA THR A 285 20.51 -1.67 17.76
C THR A 285 21.89 -1.64 17.08
N MET A 286 22.28 -2.74 16.39
CA MET A 286 23.55 -2.80 15.67
C MET A 286 23.58 -1.90 14.44
N ILE A 287 22.47 -1.80 13.70
CA ILE A 287 22.31 -0.90 12.55
C ILE A 287 22.44 0.55 13.01
N ASP A 288 21.71 0.95 14.07
CA ASP A 288 21.81 2.29 14.64
C ASP A 288 23.24 2.65 15.07
N ALA A 289 23.95 1.71 15.69
CA ALA A 289 25.34 1.90 16.09
C ALA A 289 26.26 2.05 14.88
N LEU A 290 26.05 1.25 13.84
CA LEU A 290 26.80 1.32 12.60
C LEU A 290 26.58 2.64 11.87
N ASP A 291 25.35 3.12 11.81
CA ASP A 291 25.00 4.37 11.14
C ASP A 291 25.61 5.59 11.86
N ARG A 292 25.64 5.57 13.19
CA ARG A 292 26.38 6.60 13.97
C ARG A 292 27.90 6.62 13.66
N VAL A 293 28.48 5.46 13.47
CA VAL A 293 29.91 5.37 13.12
C VAL A 293 30.14 5.80 11.67
N ARG A 294 29.24 5.42 10.75
CA ARG A 294 29.27 5.88 9.35
C ARG A 294 29.14 7.38 9.23
N ALA A 295 28.27 8.01 10.03
CA ALA A 295 28.14 9.47 10.07
C ALA A 295 29.42 10.15 10.51
N LYS A 296 30.11 9.61 11.54
CA LYS A 296 31.44 10.10 11.97
C LYS A 296 32.50 9.89 10.89
N TYR A 297 32.44 8.77 10.17
CA TYR A 297 33.33 8.49 9.05
C TYR A 297 33.11 9.51 7.92
N ALA A 298 31.88 9.79 7.55
CA ALA A 298 31.54 10.72 6.48
C ALA A 298 32.07 12.13 6.75
N SER A 299 31.94 12.62 7.99
CA SER A 299 32.41 13.95 8.41
C SER A 299 33.90 14.02 8.83
N GLY A 300 34.57 12.85 8.93
CA GLY A 300 35.96 12.77 9.42
C GLY A 300 37.02 13.11 8.36
N ASN A 301 38.18 13.56 8.84
CA ASN A 301 39.36 13.71 7.99
C ASN A 301 40.00 12.32 7.65
N GLN A 302 41.03 12.31 6.78
CA GLN A 302 41.67 11.08 6.30
C GLN A 302 42.18 10.18 7.41
N SER A 303 42.73 10.75 8.49
CA SER A 303 43.18 9.99 9.67
C SER A 303 42.04 9.33 10.41
N THR A 304 40.96 10.06 10.66
CA THR A 304 39.73 9.55 11.29
C THR A 304 39.11 8.43 10.46
N LYS A 305 39.03 8.60 9.13
CA LYS A 305 38.51 7.59 8.21
C LYS A 305 39.34 6.28 8.27
N GLY A 306 40.65 6.39 8.27
CA GLY A 306 41.55 5.22 8.39
C GLY A 306 41.35 4.45 9.70
N GLN A 307 41.13 5.18 10.82
CA GLN A 307 40.88 4.55 12.12
C GLN A 307 39.51 3.87 12.23
N LEU A 308 38.46 4.44 11.61
CA LEU A 308 37.10 3.91 11.69
C LEU A 308 36.83 2.75 10.73
N THR A 309 37.51 2.72 9.59
CA THR A 309 37.30 1.71 8.53
C THR A 309 37.25 0.25 9.03
N PRO A 310 38.23 -0.25 9.82
CA PRO A 310 38.24 -1.65 10.28
C PRO A 310 37.02 -1.95 11.16
N GLY A 311 36.64 -1.01 12.03
CA GLY A 311 35.48 -1.15 12.91
C GLY A 311 34.14 -1.18 12.13
N ILE A 312 34.01 -0.36 11.08
CA ILE A 312 32.85 -0.35 10.21
C ILE A 312 32.69 -1.69 9.50
N LEU A 313 33.78 -2.19 8.88
CA LEU A 313 33.78 -3.47 8.17
C LEU A 313 33.45 -4.66 9.08
N ASP A 314 33.96 -4.66 10.32
CA ASP A 314 33.62 -5.70 11.31
C ASP A 314 32.13 -5.62 11.71
N GLN A 315 31.61 -4.43 11.95
CA GLN A 315 30.19 -4.24 12.28
C GLN A 315 29.28 -4.61 11.11
N GLU A 316 29.62 -4.25 9.88
CA GLU A 316 28.89 -4.66 8.67
C GLU A 316 28.82 -6.17 8.51
N LYS A 317 29.95 -6.85 8.75
CA LYS A 317 30.02 -8.31 8.76
C LYS A 317 29.07 -8.92 9.81
N ARG A 318 29.08 -8.40 11.03
CA ARG A 318 28.21 -8.88 12.12
C ARG A 318 26.73 -8.63 11.80
N VAL A 319 26.37 -7.46 11.25
CA VAL A 319 25.00 -7.16 10.80
C VAL A 319 24.55 -8.16 9.74
N LYS A 320 25.43 -8.49 8.77
CA LYS A 320 25.14 -9.49 7.75
C LYS A 320 24.93 -10.89 8.35
N GLU A 321 25.84 -11.33 9.23
CA GLU A 321 25.75 -12.64 9.89
C GLU A 321 24.45 -12.77 10.71
N LEU A 322 24.07 -11.70 11.42
CA LEU A 322 22.84 -11.68 12.21
C LEU A 322 21.56 -11.70 11.33
N ARG A 323 21.55 -11.02 10.18
CA ARG A 323 20.47 -11.12 9.19
C ARG A 323 20.31 -12.54 8.66
N GLU A 324 21.40 -13.18 8.26
CA GLU A 324 21.37 -14.57 7.79
C GLU A 324 20.89 -15.56 8.88
N GLU A 325 21.17 -15.26 10.13
CA GLU A 325 20.68 -16.06 11.26
C GLU A 325 19.17 -15.85 11.48
N ILE A 326 18.68 -14.61 11.40
CA ILE A 326 17.27 -14.25 11.46
C ILE A 326 16.50 -14.96 10.35
N ASP A 327 16.98 -14.92 9.12
CA ASP A 327 16.34 -15.59 7.98
C ASP A 327 16.24 -17.11 8.18
N ARG A 328 17.31 -17.74 8.64
CA ARG A 328 17.34 -19.20 8.93
C ARG A 328 16.35 -19.54 10.05
N LEU A 329 16.32 -18.74 11.11
CA LEU A 329 15.42 -18.96 12.25
C LEU A 329 13.95 -18.78 11.82
N THR A 330 13.65 -17.78 11.00
CA THR A 330 12.32 -17.53 10.43
C THR A 330 11.83 -18.73 9.62
N LEU A 331 12.68 -19.28 8.74
CA LEU A 331 12.35 -20.46 7.96
C LEU A 331 12.12 -21.70 8.83
N ASP A 332 12.92 -21.89 9.87
CA ASP A 332 12.79 -23.04 10.79
C ASP A 332 11.49 -22.96 11.59
N ILE A 333 11.10 -21.78 12.05
CA ILE A 333 9.82 -21.53 12.73
C ILE A 333 8.66 -21.88 11.79
N ARG A 334 8.66 -21.34 10.57
CA ARG A 334 7.63 -21.61 9.56
C ARG A 334 7.50 -23.10 9.26
N ASN A 335 8.61 -23.77 8.99
CA ASN A 335 8.63 -25.21 8.69
C ASN A 335 8.12 -26.05 9.86
N THR A 336 8.41 -25.64 11.09
CA THR A 336 7.95 -26.34 12.32
C THR A 336 6.45 -26.19 12.47
N GLU A 337 5.89 -25.00 12.28
CA GLU A 337 4.46 -24.74 12.34
C GLU A 337 3.68 -25.42 11.20
N ILE A 338 4.16 -25.33 9.96
CA ILE A 338 3.53 -26.00 8.80
C ILE A 338 3.41 -27.52 9.04
N ARG A 339 4.44 -28.15 9.62
CA ARG A 339 4.38 -29.59 9.98
C ARG A 339 3.29 -29.87 11.02
N LYS A 340 3.12 -28.97 12.00
CA LYS A 340 2.09 -29.08 13.02
C LYS A 340 0.69 -28.80 12.50
N LEU A 341 0.53 -27.90 11.53
CA LEU A 341 -0.73 -27.62 10.86
C LEU A 341 -1.19 -28.81 10.00
N LYS A 342 -0.26 -29.53 9.37
CA LYS A 342 -0.55 -30.73 8.56
C LYS A 342 -0.76 -32.01 9.38
N ASN A 343 -0.21 -32.09 10.58
CA ASN A 343 -0.33 -33.22 11.49
C ASN A 343 -0.68 -32.70 12.89
N PRO A 344 -1.95 -32.33 13.15
CA PRO A 344 -2.42 -31.76 14.41
C PRO A 344 -2.31 -32.71 15.61
#